data_610c3d8e1fcd854f197d27aea05b2012
#
_entry.id   610c3d8e1fcd854f197d27aea05b2012
#
_cell.length_a   1.000
_cell.length_b   1.000
_cell.length_c   1.000
_cell.angle_alpha   90.00
_cell.angle_beta   90.00
_cell.angle_gamma   90.00
#
_symmetry.space_group_name_H-M   'P 1'
#
loop_
_entity.id
_entity.type
_entity.pdbx_description
1 polymer ?
#
loop_
_entity_poly.entity_id
_entity_poly.type
_entity_poly.pdbx_seq_one_letter_code
_entity_poly.pdbx_strand_id
1 'polypeptide(L)'
;MKLWRSGEHRRSNPTVLACAGVRAPLGQRRAAPGVRDGCLCAHPPPGIAKLALVGALLLSFTAGIRSAGAAQAPSSGSMGETSAAFSSVDKLKLTLALARSYRLTGEPQRALDTLAPLSAGPWPSAAIEAEYHDEVARDEDALDRPREARGELETAVALDPTAERRFRLGQLAERLGDPDEARRQLEAAVAAEPGNTEYKAALGYMLRKSGDLAGAAQLLSGVLAAAPNRYALHEDLGYTFLGLGENEKAIDQFKWAIDNQQLYPNETQEERDATARTIEGLRRTINAVEPHWTAYGYTNLCLTGHYCDRRTQNLESLISTNQGGLELDYQPPSIGYVDGRIFQGFARTFFSYAPGTINPQGDSFQGGVGIHYKPLRDYNLVLSGERLIKFGANAVNNWEGRISFSTSGGYEIDPVASQSWYRLLYVDLAGTAQSPHQVLSYADGRWGLNFKFADRMAISPFVYGIFRGNYGIGANTSAETGIGASLRAFFYEDKYHAPQDAVELLPRLGYTVYDSLATPSVVFSITVVARF
;
A
#
# COMPACT_ATOMS: atom_id res chain seq x y z
N MET A 1 -6.58 8.51 -25.76
CA MET A 1 -7.08 7.98 -24.50
C MET A 1 -5.88 7.86 -23.58
N LYS A 2 -5.66 8.88 -22.77
CA LYS A 2 -4.50 8.92 -21.87
C LYS A 2 -4.77 8.00 -20.68
N LEU A 3 -4.14 6.85 -20.67
CA LEU A 3 -4.13 5.94 -19.54
C LEU A 3 -2.96 6.33 -18.63
N TRP A 4 -3.23 7.30 -17.77
CA TRP A 4 -2.33 7.58 -16.68
C TRP A 4 -2.28 6.39 -15.73
N ARG A 5 -1.08 6.03 -15.30
CA ARG A 5 -0.90 5.05 -14.26
C ARG A 5 -1.66 5.49 -13.01
N SER A 6 -2.74 4.84 -12.72
CA SER A 6 -3.22 4.81 -11.35
C SER A 6 -2.30 3.85 -10.61
N GLY A 7 -1.26 4.37 -10.00
CA GLY A 7 -0.64 3.64 -8.90
C GLY A 7 -1.73 3.46 -7.85
N GLU A 8 -2.39 2.33 -7.83
CA GLU A 8 -3.11 1.91 -6.64
C GLU A 8 -2.06 1.71 -5.54
N HIS A 9 -1.68 2.80 -4.89
CA HIS A 9 -1.20 2.69 -3.53
C HIS A 9 -2.39 2.20 -2.71
N ARG A 10 -2.65 0.88 -2.76
CA ARG A 10 -3.23 0.28 -1.58
C ARG A 10 -2.33 0.74 -0.45
N ARG A 11 -2.89 1.50 0.46
CA ARG A 11 -2.29 1.69 1.77
C ARG A 11 -2.04 0.28 2.30
N SER A 12 -0.83 -0.24 2.09
CA SER A 12 -0.28 -1.16 3.03
C SER A 12 -0.16 -0.30 4.28
N ASN A 13 -1.12 -0.42 5.19
CA ASN A 13 -0.88 -0.02 6.56
C ASN A 13 0.50 -0.58 6.88
N PRO A 14 1.46 0.24 7.30
CA PRO A 14 2.67 -0.30 7.83
C PRO A 14 2.25 -1.19 8.97
N THR A 15 2.38 -2.49 8.78
CA THR A 15 2.23 -3.45 9.85
C THR A 15 3.33 -3.10 10.83
N VAL A 16 2.97 -2.42 11.88
CA VAL A 16 3.79 -2.31 13.07
C VAL A 16 4.14 -3.75 13.40
N LEU A 17 5.41 -4.10 13.38
CA LEU A 17 5.93 -5.32 13.95
C LEU A 17 5.70 -5.25 15.46
N ALA A 18 4.48 -5.52 15.87
CA ALA A 18 4.23 -6.03 17.19
C ALA A 18 4.41 -7.53 17.08
N CYS A 19 5.44 -8.07 17.69
CA CYS A 19 5.51 -9.48 18.05
C CYS A 19 4.37 -9.75 19.05
N ALA A 20 3.18 -10.02 18.56
CA ALA A 20 2.09 -10.60 19.34
C ALA A 20 1.07 -11.18 18.37
N GLY A 21 0.74 -12.45 18.57
CA GLY A 21 -0.14 -13.25 17.73
C GLY A 21 -1.50 -12.58 17.49
N VAL A 22 -1.83 -12.36 16.26
CA VAL A 22 -3.14 -11.86 15.83
C VAL A 22 -4.06 -13.04 15.58
N ARG A 23 -5.08 -13.19 16.39
CA ARG A 23 -6.28 -13.94 16.04
C ARG A 23 -7.21 -13.04 15.23
N ALA A 24 -7.58 -13.52 14.05
CA ALA A 24 -8.58 -12.87 13.20
C ALA A 24 -9.98 -12.96 13.83
N PRO A 25 -10.86 -11.95 13.65
CA PRO A 25 -12.24 -12.01 14.10
C PRO A 25 -13.08 -12.92 13.19
N LEU A 26 -13.83 -13.81 13.82
CA LEU A 26 -14.85 -14.69 13.24
C LEU A 26 -16.02 -13.86 12.70
N GLY A 27 -16.12 -13.74 11.39
CA GLY A 27 -17.32 -13.30 10.70
C GLY A 27 -18.27 -14.47 10.44
N GLN A 28 -19.52 -14.30 10.83
CA GLN A 28 -20.62 -15.27 10.71
C GLN A 28 -20.77 -15.82 9.27
N ARG A 29 -20.67 -17.14 9.13
CA ARG A 29 -21.15 -17.85 7.94
C ARG A 29 -22.44 -18.59 8.27
N ARG A 30 -23.49 -18.28 7.50
CA ARG A 30 -24.69 -19.10 7.39
C ARG A 30 -24.38 -20.39 6.63
N ALA A 31 -24.92 -21.48 7.13
CA ALA A 31 -24.77 -22.81 6.61
C ALA A 31 -25.63 -23.08 5.35
N ALA A 32 -25.12 -23.91 4.46
CA ALA A 32 -25.90 -24.77 3.56
C ALA A 32 -25.14 -26.10 3.35
N PRO A 33 -25.83 -27.23 3.16
CA PRO A 33 -25.34 -28.57 3.52
C PRO A 33 -24.84 -29.41 2.34
N GLY A 34 -23.92 -30.32 2.68
CA GLY A 34 -23.81 -31.63 2.03
C GLY A 34 -22.74 -31.77 0.97
N VAL A 35 -21.71 -32.56 1.26
CA VAL A 35 -21.39 -33.87 0.66
C VAL A 35 -20.16 -34.46 1.38
N ARG A 36 -20.19 -35.77 1.58
CA ARG A 36 -19.26 -36.63 2.35
C ARG A 36 -18.01 -37.00 1.53
N ASP A 37 -17.06 -37.49 2.33
CA ASP A 37 -15.95 -38.45 2.13
C ASP A 37 -14.58 -37.72 2.07
N GLY A 38 -13.74 -37.87 3.07
CA GLY A 38 -13.15 -39.08 3.61
C GLY A 38 -11.67 -39.13 3.23
N CYS A 39 -10.78 -38.64 4.14
CA CYS A 39 -9.44 -39.22 4.33
C CYS A 39 -8.82 -38.66 5.63
N LEU A 40 -8.65 -39.57 6.59
CA LEU A 40 -7.94 -39.36 7.85
C LEU A 40 -6.43 -39.23 7.55
N CYS A 41 -5.83 -38.07 7.83
CA CYS A 41 -4.45 -38.00 8.25
C CYS A 41 -4.39 -37.31 9.60
N ALA A 42 -4.09 -38.09 10.61
CA ALA A 42 -3.96 -37.66 11.98
C ALA A 42 -2.68 -36.83 12.15
N HIS A 43 -2.84 -35.54 12.46
CA HIS A 43 -1.79 -34.78 13.10
C HIS A 43 -1.98 -34.79 14.61
N PRO A 44 -0.91 -35.00 15.41
CA PRO A 44 -1.03 -34.97 16.86
C PRO A 44 -1.29 -33.54 17.33
N PRO A 45 -2.06 -33.35 18.41
CA PRO A 45 -2.38 -32.00 18.90
C PRO A 45 -1.14 -31.31 19.48
N PRO A 46 -1.03 -29.99 19.37
CA PRO A 46 0.16 -29.21 19.80
C PRO A 46 0.22 -28.98 21.33
N GLY A 47 -0.13 -29.98 22.12
CA GLY A 47 -0.16 -29.90 23.58
C GLY A 47 1.05 -30.53 24.30
N ILE A 48 1.83 -31.38 23.64
CA ILE A 48 2.84 -32.21 24.32
C ILE A 48 4.21 -31.54 24.42
N ALA A 49 4.54 -30.59 23.54
CA ALA A 49 5.84 -29.89 23.59
C ALA A 49 5.95 -28.82 24.71
N LYS A 50 4.82 -28.33 25.24
CA LYS A 50 4.82 -27.32 26.31
C LYS A 50 4.97 -27.89 27.72
N LEU A 51 4.69 -29.18 27.93
CA LEU A 51 4.85 -29.81 29.23
C LEU A 51 6.31 -30.19 29.55
N ALA A 52 7.16 -30.33 28.56
CA ALA A 52 8.57 -30.69 28.76
C ALA A 52 9.42 -29.56 29.33
N LEU A 53 9.06 -28.29 29.08
CA LEU A 53 9.85 -27.13 29.57
C LEU A 53 9.55 -26.80 31.04
N VAL A 54 8.34 -27.03 31.52
CA VAL A 54 7.95 -26.83 32.91
C VAL A 54 8.51 -27.93 33.81
N GLY A 55 8.61 -29.17 33.29
CA GLY A 55 9.22 -30.27 33.99
C GLY A 55 10.74 -30.14 34.18
N ALA A 56 11.44 -29.49 33.24
CA ALA A 56 12.89 -29.30 33.33
C ALA A 56 13.31 -28.26 34.36
N LEU A 57 12.48 -27.23 34.60
CA LEU A 57 12.74 -26.21 35.64
C LEU A 57 12.48 -26.71 37.08
N LEU A 58 11.56 -27.65 37.28
CA LEU A 58 11.29 -28.24 38.59
C LEU A 58 12.32 -29.34 38.94
N LEU A 59 12.88 -30.03 37.95
CA LEU A 59 13.89 -31.07 38.18
C LEU A 59 15.30 -30.50 38.42
N SER A 60 15.61 -29.31 37.94
CA SER A 60 16.88 -28.66 38.25
C SER A 60 16.98 -28.13 39.68
N PHE A 61 15.84 -27.93 40.36
CA PHE A 61 15.81 -27.50 41.77
C PHE A 61 15.95 -28.65 42.77
N THR A 62 15.66 -29.90 42.33
CA THR A 62 15.79 -31.10 43.20
C THR A 62 17.16 -31.80 43.10
N ALA A 63 17.94 -31.51 42.02
CA ALA A 63 19.27 -32.11 41.83
C ALA A 63 20.41 -31.39 42.57
N GLY A 64 20.16 -30.19 43.09
CA GLY A 64 21.15 -29.40 43.83
C GLY A 64 21.29 -29.79 45.33
N ILE A 65 20.50 -30.73 45.87
CA ILE A 65 20.47 -31.07 47.30
C ILE A 65 21.14 -32.44 47.58
N ARG A 66 21.68 -33.13 46.58
CA ARG A 66 22.31 -34.47 46.80
C ARG A 66 23.79 -34.52 46.43
N SER A 67 24.59 -33.66 47.00
CA SER A 67 26.03 -33.95 47.10
C SER A 67 26.68 -33.11 48.22
N ALA A 68 26.39 -33.45 49.48
CA ALA A 68 27.24 -33.10 50.59
C ALA A 68 27.35 -34.32 51.52
N GLY A 69 28.56 -34.80 51.63
CA GLY A 69 29.07 -36.03 52.14
C GLY A 69 28.59 -36.50 53.52
N ALA A 70 28.65 -37.79 53.69
CA ALA A 70 28.59 -38.49 54.95
C ALA A 70 29.75 -38.07 55.86
N ALA A 71 29.42 -37.43 56.96
CA ALA A 71 30.30 -37.34 58.14
C ALA A 71 29.44 -37.39 59.42
N GLN A 72 29.66 -38.45 60.14
CA GLN A 72 29.48 -38.74 61.58
C GLN A 72 28.48 -37.91 62.38
N ALA A 73 27.49 -38.61 62.97
CA ALA A 73 26.63 -38.11 64.03
C ALA A 73 27.40 -37.76 65.30
N PRO A 74 27.00 -36.69 65.99
CA PRO A 74 26.84 -36.73 67.43
C PRO A 74 25.46 -36.23 67.89
N SER A 75 24.90 -37.00 68.79
CA SER A 75 23.96 -36.72 69.90
C SER A 75 22.99 -35.55 69.81
N SER A 76 21.69 -35.90 69.84
CA SER A 76 20.55 -35.22 70.47
C SER A 76 20.76 -33.72 70.89
N GLY A 77 20.36 -32.85 70.00
CA GLY A 77 20.06 -31.45 70.28
C GLY A 77 18.86 -31.04 69.39
N SER A 78 17.88 -30.42 70.01
CA SER A 78 16.61 -29.95 69.49
C SER A 78 16.61 -29.61 67.97
N MET A 79 15.77 -30.30 67.21
CA MET A 79 15.40 -29.87 65.85
C MET A 79 14.71 -28.52 65.95
N GLY A 80 15.50 -27.46 65.84
CA GLY A 80 14.99 -26.16 65.44
C GLY A 80 14.66 -26.21 63.94
N GLU A 81 13.40 -26.09 63.60
CA GLU A 81 12.93 -25.92 62.25
C GLU A 81 13.59 -24.71 61.61
N THR A 82 14.65 -24.89 60.83
CA THR A 82 15.12 -23.91 59.87
C THR A 82 14.26 -24.01 58.64
N SER A 83 12.96 -23.77 58.78
CA SER A 83 12.15 -23.22 57.69
C SER A 83 12.73 -21.81 57.45
N ALA A 84 13.60 -21.66 56.45
CA ALA A 84 13.98 -20.35 55.94
C ALA A 84 12.67 -19.69 55.47
N ALA A 85 12.11 -18.85 56.37
CA ALA A 85 10.91 -18.07 56.02
C ALA A 85 11.30 -17.13 54.88
N PHE A 86 10.81 -17.40 53.66
CA PHE A 86 10.91 -16.47 52.56
C PHE A 86 10.51 -15.09 53.08
N SER A 87 11.32 -14.09 52.81
CA SER A 87 10.99 -12.71 53.16
C SER A 87 9.69 -12.32 52.46
N SER A 88 8.96 -11.34 52.98
CA SER A 88 7.76 -10.84 52.34
C SER A 88 8.06 -10.34 50.91
N VAL A 89 9.26 -9.83 50.69
CA VAL A 89 9.79 -9.36 49.40
C VAL A 89 10.00 -10.54 48.43
N ASP A 90 10.54 -11.66 48.90
CA ASP A 90 10.76 -12.85 48.06
C ASP A 90 9.42 -13.48 47.62
N LYS A 91 8.42 -13.51 48.50
CA LYS A 91 7.07 -13.96 48.17
C LYS A 91 6.44 -13.08 47.08
N LEU A 92 6.60 -11.76 47.19
CA LEU A 92 6.09 -10.80 46.24
C LEU A 92 6.75 -10.98 44.86
N LYS A 93 8.08 -11.05 44.80
CA LYS A 93 8.82 -11.32 43.56
C LYS A 93 8.45 -12.65 42.93
N LEU A 94 8.23 -13.69 43.75
CA LEU A 94 7.78 -15.00 43.24
C LEU A 94 6.37 -14.92 42.65
N THR A 95 5.46 -14.15 43.25
CA THR A 95 4.10 -13.94 42.72
C THR A 95 4.13 -13.19 41.39
N LEU A 96 4.96 -12.13 41.28
CA LEU A 96 5.16 -11.42 40.01
C LEU A 96 5.74 -12.34 38.92
N ALA A 97 6.73 -13.17 39.29
CA ALA A 97 7.30 -14.14 38.34
C ALA A 97 6.28 -15.22 37.91
N LEU A 98 5.40 -15.65 38.81
CA LEU A 98 4.33 -16.61 38.51
C LEU A 98 3.29 -16.00 37.57
N ALA A 99 2.87 -14.78 37.80
CA ALA A 99 1.97 -14.05 36.91
C ALA A 99 2.58 -13.90 35.50
N ARG A 100 3.84 -13.51 35.41
CA ARG A 100 4.60 -13.45 34.14
C ARG A 100 4.61 -14.82 33.41
N SER A 101 4.77 -15.91 34.16
CA SER A 101 4.72 -17.26 33.60
C SER A 101 3.34 -17.58 33.01
N TYR A 102 2.24 -17.25 33.69
CA TYR A 102 0.89 -17.43 33.17
C TYR A 102 0.67 -16.63 31.89
N ARG A 103 1.11 -15.38 31.81
CA ARG A 103 1.01 -14.60 30.57
C ARG A 103 1.80 -15.24 29.43
N LEU A 104 3.02 -15.69 29.66
CA LEU A 104 3.85 -16.36 28.65
C LEU A 104 3.26 -17.69 28.17
N THR A 105 2.45 -18.36 28.99
CA THR A 105 1.71 -19.57 28.58
C THR A 105 0.36 -19.28 27.94
N GLY A 106 0.02 -17.99 27.74
CA GLY A 106 -1.23 -17.56 27.09
C GLY A 106 -2.45 -17.54 28.01
N GLU A 107 -2.21 -17.39 29.33
CA GLU A 107 -3.24 -17.34 30.37
C GLU A 107 -3.23 -15.98 31.12
N PRO A 108 -3.38 -14.83 30.42
CA PRO A 108 -3.24 -13.51 31.03
C PRO A 108 -4.31 -13.22 32.09
N GLN A 109 -5.51 -13.79 31.99
CA GLN A 109 -6.51 -13.62 33.03
C GLN A 109 -6.06 -14.29 34.37
N ARG A 110 -5.43 -15.46 34.29
CA ARG A 110 -4.87 -16.10 35.48
C ARG A 110 -3.69 -15.33 36.07
N ALA A 111 -2.93 -14.64 35.23
CA ALA A 111 -1.90 -13.75 35.69
C ALA A 111 -2.50 -12.61 36.52
N LEU A 112 -3.55 -11.94 36.04
CA LEU A 112 -4.27 -10.90 36.79
C LEU A 112 -4.87 -11.44 38.09
N ASP A 113 -5.51 -12.60 38.05
CA ASP A 113 -6.07 -13.22 39.26
C ASP A 113 -4.99 -13.53 40.31
N THR A 114 -3.77 -13.86 39.87
CA THR A 114 -2.60 -14.08 40.74
C THR A 114 -2.09 -12.78 41.33
N LEU A 115 -2.15 -11.66 40.59
CA LEU A 115 -1.72 -10.34 41.02
C LEU A 115 -2.74 -9.61 41.91
N ALA A 116 -4.04 -9.92 41.76
CA ALA A 116 -5.12 -9.22 42.44
C ALA A 116 -4.95 -9.12 43.99
N PRO A 117 -4.48 -10.16 44.73
CA PRO A 117 -4.27 -10.03 46.15
C PRO A 117 -3.19 -9.03 46.57
N LEU A 118 -2.32 -8.61 45.63
CA LEU A 118 -1.23 -7.68 45.87
C LEU A 118 -1.64 -6.20 45.72
N SER A 119 -2.80 -5.92 45.16
CA SER A 119 -3.25 -4.57 44.78
C SER A 119 -3.28 -3.55 45.91
N ALA A 120 -3.49 -4.00 47.15
CA ALA A 120 -3.57 -3.13 48.33
C ALA A 120 -2.20 -2.86 49.02
N GLY A 121 -1.08 -3.42 48.50
CA GLY A 121 0.21 -3.35 49.15
C GLY A 121 0.27 -4.14 50.48
N PRO A 122 1.15 -3.81 51.42
CA PRO A 122 2.13 -2.73 51.36
C PRO A 122 3.32 -3.02 50.45
N TRP A 123 3.81 -1.99 49.78
CA TRP A 123 4.94 -2.09 48.83
C TRP A 123 6.26 -1.83 49.52
N PRO A 124 7.27 -2.71 49.37
CA PRO A 124 8.60 -2.53 49.97
C PRO A 124 9.38 -1.36 49.36
N SER A 125 9.12 -1.01 48.13
CA SER A 125 9.70 0.14 47.41
C SER A 125 8.83 0.54 46.22
N ALA A 126 8.97 1.80 45.78
CA ALA A 126 8.32 2.31 44.56
C ALA A 126 8.70 1.50 43.32
N ALA A 127 9.91 0.97 43.21
CA ALA A 127 10.35 0.15 42.09
C ALA A 127 9.57 -1.19 42.01
N ILE A 128 9.27 -1.82 43.14
CA ILE A 128 8.49 -3.07 43.20
C ILE A 128 7.00 -2.78 42.90
N GLU A 129 6.47 -1.69 43.41
CA GLU A 129 5.13 -1.22 43.10
C GLU A 129 5.00 -0.92 41.60
N ALA A 130 5.99 -0.25 41.00
CA ALA A 130 6.07 -0.01 39.56
C ALA A 130 6.13 -1.33 38.75
N GLU A 131 6.86 -2.34 39.22
CA GLU A 131 6.92 -3.66 38.61
C GLU A 131 5.56 -4.35 38.64
N TYR A 132 4.82 -4.25 39.75
CA TYR A 132 3.43 -4.78 39.84
C TYR A 132 2.53 -4.12 38.80
N HIS A 133 2.47 -2.80 38.77
CA HIS A 133 1.64 -2.07 37.79
C HIS A 133 2.06 -2.36 36.35
N ASP A 134 3.36 -2.55 36.09
CA ASP A 134 3.87 -2.91 34.77
C ASP A 134 3.43 -4.32 34.34
N GLU A 135 3.42 -5.32 35.26
CA GLU A 135 2.92 -6.66 34.95
C GLU A 135 1.40 -6.65 34.75
N VAL A 136 0.62 -5.93 35.58
CA VAL A 136 -0.83 -5.76 35.37
C VAL A 136 -1.11 -5.13 34.01
N ALA A 137 -0.37 -4.07 33.63
CA ALA A 137 -0.51 -3.44 32.33
C ALA A 137 -0.23 -4.39 31.17
N ARG A 138 0.77 -5.27 31.30
CA ARG A 138 1.08 -6.30 30.29
C ARG A 138 -0.04 -7.32 30.14
N ASP A 139 -0.65 -7.70 31.24
CA ASP A 139 -1.73 -8.69 31.26
C ASP A 139 -3.03 -8.10 30.70
N GLU A 140 -3.37 -6.85 31.04
CA GLU A 140 -4.50 -6.13 30.48
C GLU A 140 -4.32 -5.90 28.95
N ASP A 141 -3.11 -5.56 28.51
CA ASP A 141 -2.80 -5.43 27.08
C ASP A 141 -2.94 -6.77 26.34
N ALA A 142 -2.52 -7.87 26.96
CA ALA A 142 -2.70 -9.22 26.41
C ALA A 142 -4.16 -9.67 26.33
N LEU A 143 -5.06 -9.06 27.11
CA LEU A 143 -6.52 -9.25 27.08
C LEU A 143 -7.23 -8.27 26.12
N ASP A 144 -6.48 -7.49 25.35
CA ASP A 144 -7.00 -6.42 24.45
C ASP A 144 -7.80 -5.34 25.19
N ARG A 145 -7.29 -4.93 26.38
CA ARG A 145 -7.82 -3.86 27.23
C ARG A 145 -6.82 -2.70 27.30
N PRO A 146 -6.59 -1.99 26.18
CA PRO A 146 -5.50 -1.01 26.11
C PRO A 146 -5.70 0.23 26.98
N ARG A 147 -6.93 0.57 27.36
CA ARG A 147 -7.20 1.72 28.25
C ARG A 147 -6.82 1.41 29.69
N GLU A 148 -7.16 0.22 30.16
CA GLU A 148 -6.80 -0.30 31.48
C GLU A 148 -5.28 -0.46 31.57
N ALA A 149 -4.66 -1.06 30.56
CA ALA A 149 -3.22 -1.20 30.45
C ALA A 149 -2.49 0.16 30.50
N ARG A 150 -3.05 1.19 29.85
CA ARG A 150 -2.49 2.55 29.88
C ARG A 150 -2.50 3.12 31.30
N GLY A 151 -3.60 3.04 32.03
CA GLY A 151 -3.71 3.58 33.39
C GLY A 151 -2.70 2.95 34.35
N GLU A 152 -2.56 1.62 34.26
CA GLU A 152 -1.57 0.88 35.06
C GLU A 152 -0.12 1.27 34.69
N LEU A 153 0.16 1.39 33.39
CA LEU A 153 1.49 1.74 32.91
C LEU A 153 1.87 3.21 33.20
N GLU A 154 0.90 4.14 33.19
CA GLU A 154 1.10 5.53 33.64
C GLU A 154 1.52 5.57 35.12
N THR A 155 0.89 4.75 35.97
CA THR A 155 1.26 4.60 37.37
C THR A 155 2.68 4.03 37.50
N ALA A 156 3.00 2.98 36.73
CA ALA A 156 4.33 2.38 36.73
C ALA A 156 5.43 3.38 36.31
N VAL A 157 5.17 4.19 35.27
CA VAL A 157 6.10 5.23 34.79
C VAL A 157 6.26 6.36 35.83
N ALA A 158 5.18 6.73 36.52
CA ALA A 158 5.27 7.76 37.57
C ALA A 158 6.11 7.31 38.76
N LEU A 159 6.05 6.02 39.11
CA LEU A 159 6.82 5.46 40.24
C LEU A 159 8.29 5.17 39.88
N ASP A 160 8.53 4.62 38.68
CA ASP A 160 9.87 4.25 38.20
C ASP A 160 9.96 4.37 36.68
N PRO A 161 10.42 5.52 36.14
CA PRO A 161 10.33 5.85 34.70
C PRO A 161 11.47 5.23 33.87
N THR A 162 11.47 3.90 33.73
CA THR A 162 12.43 3.20 32.87
C THR A 162 12.17 3.46 31.38
N ALA A 163 13.20 3.35 30.53
CA ALA A 163 13.09 3.51 29.09
C ALA A 163 12.05 2.54 28.48
N GLU A 164 12.05 1.29 28.92
CA GLU A 164 11.12 0.26 28.45
C GLU A 164 9.66 0.61 28.78
N ARG A 165 9.37 1.05 30.02
CA ARG A 165 8.00 1.44 30.41
C ARG A 165 7.54 2.65 29.61
N ARG A 166 8.39 3.67 29.42
CA ARG A 166 8.09 4.83 28.59
C ARG A 166 7.82 4.43 27.14
N PHE A 167 8.64 3.55 26.57
CA PHE A 167 8.45 3.03 25.23
C PHE A 167 7.09 2.35 25.08
N ARG A 168 6.72 1.47 26.00
CA ARG A 168 5.43 0.79 25.98
C ARG A 168 4.25 1.75 26.16
N LEU A 169 4.38 2.72 27.06
CA LEU A 169 3.36 3.76 27.25
C LEU A 169 3.18 4.59 25.96
N GLY A 170 4.28 4.91 25.27
CA GLY A 170 4.23 5.57 23.96
C GLY A 170 3.50 4.74 22.91
N GLN A 171 3.75 3.43 22.83
CA GLN A 171 3.05 2.54 21.92
C GLN A 171 1.55 2.42 22.25
N LEU A 172 1.18 2.33 23.52
CA LEU A 172 -0.22 2.31 23.95
C LEU A 172 -0.95 3.61 23.64
N ALA A 173 -0.29 4.75 23.89
CA ALA A 173 -0.82 6.07 23.58
C ALA A 173 -1.07 6.22 22.06
N GLU A 174 -0.15 5.74 21.21
CA GLU A 174 -0.35 5.72 19.75
C GLU A 174 -1.57 4.86 19.34
N ARG A 175 -1.69 3.67 19.89
CA ARG A 175 -2.84 2.77 19.62
C ARG A 175 -4.17 3.39 20.06
N LEU A 176 -4.19 4.15 21.13
CA LEU A 176 -5.36 4.84 21.66
C LEU A 176 -5.63 6.19 20.97
N GLY A 177 -4.80 6.59 20.01
CA GLY A 177 -4.99 7.81 19.24
C GLY A 177 -4.58 9.10 19.96
N ASP A 178 -3.62 9.02 20.88
CA ASP A 178 -3.01 10.14 21.59
C ASP A 178 -1.57 10.36 21.08
N PRO A 179 -1.38 11.04 19.94
CA PRO A 179 -0.08 11.20 19.31
C PRO A 179 0.87 12.08 20.12
N ASP A 180 0.34 13.03 20.89
CA ASP A 180 1.17 13.94 21.69
C ASP A 180 1.81 13.21 22.87
N GLU A 181 1.05 12.36 23.56
CA GLU A 181 1.59 11.51 24.63
C GLU A 181 2.55 10.46 24.05
N ALA A 182 2.18 9.82 22.95
CA ALA A 182 3.05 8.86 22.27
C ALA A 182 4.42 9.48 21.96
N ARG A 183 4.43 10.68 21.38
CA ARG A 183 5.66 11.41 21.06
C ARG A 183 6.50 11.68 22.33
N ARG A 184 5.90 12.24 23.37
CA ARG A 184 6.61 12.57 24.61
C ARG A 184 7.28 11.33 25.24
N GLN A 185 6.56 10.23 25.30
CA GLN A 185 7.06 9.01 25.91
C GLN A 185 8.12 8.32 25.06
N LEU A 186 7.96 8.28 23.74
CA LEU A 186 8.97 7.72 22.84
C LEU A 186 10.24 8.57 22.80
N GLU A 187 10.15 9.90 22.79
CA GLU A 187 11.30 10.80 22.89
C GLU A 187 12.06 10.59 24.21
N ALA A 188 11.33 10.44 25.32
CA ALA A 188 11.94 10.17 26.62
C ALA A 188 12.59 8.78 26.69
N ALA A 189 12.03 7.77 26.03
CA ALA A 189 12.64 6.44 25.93
C ALA A 189 13.95 6.48 25.12
N VAL A 190 13.96 7.17 23.96
CA VAL A 190 15.14 7.35 23.12
C VAL A 190 16.21 8.17 23.86
N ALA A 191 15.82 9.20 24.63
CA ALA A 191 16.77 10.00 25.44
C ALA A 191 17.43 9.19 26.56
N ALA A 192 16.68 8.26 27.19
CA ALA A 192 17.20 7.36 28.20
C ALA A 192 18.15 6.29 27.64
N GLU A 193 17.84 5.76 26.44
CA GLU A 193 18.65 4.74 25.77
C GLU A 193 18.93 5.13 24.30
N PRO A 194 19.87 6.07 24.06
CA PRO A 194 20.14 6.56 22.70
C PRO A 194 20.72 5.51 21.74
N GLY A 195 21.23 4.39 22.26
CA GLY A 195 21.73 3.25 21.47
C GLY A 195 20.64 2.31 20.99
N ASN A 196 19.43 2.38 21.53
CA ASN A 196 18.36 1.44 21.25
C ASN A 196 17.69 1.74 19.89
N THR A 197 17.95 0.88 18.91
CA THR A 197 17.44 1.03 17.53
C THR A 197 15.94 0.80 17.44
N GLU A 198 15.34 0.04 18.36
CA GLU A 198 13.91 -0.23 18.37
C GLU A 198 13.13 1.02 18.82
N TYR A 199 13.60 1.70 19.88
CA TYR A 199 12.99 2.94 20.33
C TYR A 199 13.09 4.05 19.28
N LYS A 200 14.25 4.17 18.62
CA LYS A 200 14.43 5.10 17.49
C LYS A 200 13.50 4.79 16.32
N ALA A 201 13.35 3.52 15.98
CA ALA A 201 12.46 3.12 14.89
C ALA A 201 11.00 3.47 15.20
N ALA A 202 10.53 3.15 16.42
CA ALA A 202 9.16 3.47 16.83
C ALA A 202 8.90 4.98 16.81
N LEU A 203 9.82 5.79 17.35
CA LEU A 203 9.72 7.24 17.28
C LEU A 203 9.73 7.73 15.83
N GLY A 204 10.59 7.18 14.98
CA GLY A 204 10.64 7.50 13.55
C GLY A 204 9.32 7.20 12.83
N TYR A 205 8.69 6.06 13.09
CA TYR A 205 7.38 5.73 12.56
C TYR A 205 6.27 6.67 13.04
N MET A 206 6.30 7.00 14.31
CA MET A 206 5.34 7.94 14.90
C MET A 206 5.49 9.34 14.27
N LEU A 207 6.72 9.86 14.12
CA LEU A 207 6.99 11.13 13.46
C LEU A 207 6.52 11.14 12.02
N ARG A 208 6.77 10.05 11.27
CA ARG A 208 6.25 9.88 9.90
C ARG A 208 4.72 9.97 9.86
N LYS A 209 4.04 9.31 10.77
CA LYS A 209 2.58 9.30 10.86
C LYS A 209 2.01 10.68 11.23
N SER A 210 2.72 11.45 12.05
CA SER A 210 2.35 12.82 12.42
C SER A 210 2.74 13.88 11.37
N GLY A 211 3.45 13.48 10.29
CA GLY A 211 3.85 14.36 9.20
C GLY A 211 5.24 15.02 9.39
N ASP A 212 5.95 14.75 10.48
CA ASP A 212 7.35 15.15 10.64
C ASP A 212 8.27 14.19 9.89
N LEU A 213 8.23 14.31 8.55
CA LEU A 213 8.99 13.43 7.67
C LEU A 213 10.50 13.62 7.79
N ALA A 214 10.96 14.83 8.09
CA ALA A 214 12.39 15.10 8.24
C ALA A 214 12.97 14.45 9.50
N GLY A 215 12.30 14.59 10.64
CA GLY A 215 12.67 13.89 11.87
C GLY A 215 12.61 12.37 11.71
N ALA A 216 11.58 11.86 11.04
CA ALA A 216 11.45 10.45 10.72
C ALA A 216 12.63 9.94 9.89
N ALA A 217 12.96 10.61 8.78
CA ALA A 217 14.06 10.24 7.89
C ALA A 217 15.41 10.20 8.63
N GLN A 218 15.67 11.16 9.49
CA GLN A 218 16.89 11.20 10.30
C GLN A 218 17.01 10.00 11.24
N LEU A 219 15.93 9.69 12.00
CA LEU A 219 15.93 8.57 12.93
C LEU A 219 16.03 7.22 12.22
N LEU A 220 15.20 7.01 11.18
CA LEU A 220 15.17 5.75 10.43
C LEU A 220 16.51 5.50 9.71
N SER A 221 17.14 6.54 9.14
CA SER A 221 18.49 6.44 8.56
C SER A 221 19.52 6.03 9.61
N GLY A 222 19.44 6.60 10.82
CA GLY A 222 20.32 6.23 11.93
C GLY A 222 20.11 4.78 12.39
N VAL A 223 18.89 4.27 12.35
CA VAL A 223 18.58 2.86 12.64
C VAL A 223 19.20 1.95 11.58
N LEU A 224 19.04 2.28 10.27
CA LEU A 224 19.62 1.50 9.17
C LEU A 224 21.15 1.49 9.18
N ALA A 225 21.79 2.59 9.59
CA ALA A 225 23.24 2.61 9.76
C ALA A 225 23.74 1.59 10.80
N ALA A 226 22.95 1.33 11.85
CA ALA A 226 23.26 0.33 12.89
C ALA A 226 22.77 -1.09 12.54
N ALA A 227 21.70 -1.22 11.76
CA ALA A 227 21.07 -2.49 11.40
C ALA A 227 20.64 -2.50 9.91
N PRO A 228 21.60 -2.64 8.97
CA PRO A 228 21.35 -2.45 7.55
C PRO A 228 20.44 -3.52 6.90
N ASN A 229 20.25 -4.67 7.53
CA ASN A 229 19.46 -5.77 6.95
C ASN A 229 17.94 -5.68 7.26
N ARG A 230 17.46 -4.56 7.77
CA ARG A 230 16.03 -4.34 8.05
C ARG A 230 15.29 -3.93 6.77
N TYR A 231 14.95 -4.89 5.92
CA TYR A 231 14.35 -4.66 4.59
C TYR A 231 13.10 -3.76 4.64
N ALA A 232 12.18 -4.00 5.58
CA ALA A 232 10.96 -3.19 5.71
C ALA A 232 11.26 -1.72 6.03
N LEU A 233 12.37 -1.46 6.74
CA LEU A 233 12.78 -0.12 7.07
C LEU A 233 13.33 0.65 5.85
N HIS A 234 13.97 -0.05 4.90
CA HIS A 234 14.37 0.56 3.63
C HIS A 234 13.16 1.00 2.81
N GLU A 235 12.10 0.18 2.75
CA GLU A 235 10.84 0.58 2.10
C GLU A 235 10.24 1.84 2.76
N ASP A 236 10.11 1.81 4.10
CA ASP A 236 9.54 2.91 4.87
C ASP A 236 10.34 4.20 4.74
N LEU A 237 11.66 4.10 4.75
CA LEU A 237 12.55 5.24 4.55
C LEU A 237 12.47 5.76 3.10
N GLY A 238 12.36 4.87 2.11
CA GLY A 238 12.13 5.23 0.72
C GLY A 238 10.86 6.06 0.56
N TYR A 239 9.73 5.59 1.10
CA TYR A 239 8.48 6.36 1.07
C TYR A 239 8.53 7.65 1.89
N THR A 240 9.35 7.70 2.97
CA THR A 240 9.58 8.93 3.73
C THR A 240 10.32 9.96 2.89
N PHE A 241 11.37 9.55 2.15
CA PHE A 241 12.08 10.42 1.23
C PHE A 241 11.20 10.91 0.07
N LEU A 242 10.30 10.07 -0.47
CA LEU A 242 9.33 10.53 -1.47
C LEU A 242 8.43 11.65 -0.93
N GLY A 243 7.98 11.52 0.33
CA GLY A 243 7.20 12.56 0.98
C GLY A 243 7.96 13.87 1.17
N LEU A 244 9.28 13.81 1.27
CA LEU A 244 10.18 14.98 1.34
C LEU A 244 10.56 15.54 -0.05
N GLY A 245 10.21 14.84 -1.15
CA GLY A 245 10.66 15.17 -2.50
C GLY A 245 12.13 14.79 -2.77
N GLU A 246 12.75 14.00 -1.91
CA GLU A 246 14.12 13.50 -2.06
C GLU A 246 14.14 12.21 -2.90
N ASN A 247 13.73 12.32 -4.15
CA ASN A 247 13.44 11.21 -5.05
C ASN A 247 14.64 10.27 -5.27
N GLU A 248 15.84 10.80 -5.44
CA GLU A 248 17.05 9.99 -5.64
C GLU A 248 17.33 9.08 -4.43
N LYS A 249 17.25 9.65 -3.22
CA LYS A 249 17.42 8.87 -2.00
C LYS A 249 16.32 7.80 -1.84
N ALA A 250 15.10 8.11 -2.23
CA ALA A 250 14.00 7.14 -2.22
C ALA A 250 14.28 5.96 -3.16
N ILE A 251 14.71 6.26 -4.39
CA ILE A 251 15.07 5.26 -5.40
C ILE A 251 16.21 4.36 -4.91
N ASP A 252 17.23 4.93 -4.26
CA ASP A 252 18.33 4.15 -3.68
C ASP A 252 17.83 3.14 -2.63
N GLN A 253 16.89 3.56 -1.76
CA GLN A 253 16.30 2.67 -0.76
C GLN A 253 15.47 1.55 -1.41
N PHE A 254 14.70 1.86 -2.44
CA PHE A 254 13.91 0.86 -3.17
C PHE A 254 14.81 -0.12 -3.96
N LYS A 255 15.86 0.37 -4.60
CA LYS A 255 16.86 -0.48 -5.28
C LYS A 255 17.54 -1.43 -4.28
N TRP A 256 17.90 -0.93 -3.10
CA TRP A 256 18.44 -1.78 -2.04
C TRP A 256 17.45 -2.89 -1.63
N ALA A 257 16.17 -2.55 -1.44
CA ALA A 257 15.14 -3.52 -1.08
C ALA A 257 14.95 -4.59 -2.16
N ILE A 258 14.96 -4.20 -3.44
CA ILE A 258 14.90 -5.13 -4.58
C ILE A 258 16.13 -6.04 -4.63
N ASP A 259 17.32 -5.49 -4.39
CA ASP A 259 18.58 -6.25 -4.39
C ASP A 259 18.66 -7.28 -3.27
N ASN A 260 18.00 -7.00 -2.16
CA ASN A 260 17.98 -7.83 -0.95
C ASN A 260 16.63 -8.53 -0.72
N GLN A 261 15.89 -8.83 -1.80
CA GLN A 261 14.58 -9.49 -1.69
C GLN A 261 14.61 -10.85 -0.97
N GLN A 262 15.76 -11.51 -0.89
CA GLN A 262 15.94 -12.75 -0.12
C GLN A 262 15.77 -12.57 1.40
N LEU A 263 15.81 -11.33 1.91
CA LEU A 263 15.55 -11.02 3.32
C LEU A 263 14.05 -10.97 3.66
N TYR A 264 13.19 -10.94 2.64
CA TYR A 264 11.74 -10.93 2.81
C TYR A 264 11.22 -12.32 3.18
N PRO A 265 10.05 -12.42 3.84
CA PRO A 265 9.42 -13.70 4.11
C PRO A 265 9.21 -14.51 2.83
N ASN A 266 9.59 -15.79 2.83
CA ASN A 266 9.57 -16.64 1.64
C ASN A 266 9.35 -18.14 1.95
N GLU A 267 8.99 -18.47 3.18
CA GLU A 267 8.81 -19.87 3.60
C GLU A 267 7.54 -20.46 2.99
N THR A 268 6.44 -19.73 3.02
CA THR A 268 5.15 -20.15 2.45
C THR A 268 4.94 -19.60 1.04
N GLN A 269 4.01 -20.19 0.28
CA GLN A 269 3.63 -19.66 -1.04
C GLN A 269 2.98 -18.27 -0.90
N GLU A 270 2.17 -18.06 0.14
CA GLU A 270 1.53 -16.77 0.40
C GLU A 270 2.56 -15.66 0.66
N GLU A 271 3.60 -15.95 1.43
CA GLU A 271 4.71 -15.01 1.67
C GLU A 271 5.49 -14.70 0.40
N ARG A 272 5.83 -15.72 -0.41
CA ARG A 272 6.48 -15.50 -1.71
C ARG A 272 5.64 -14.64 -2.63
N ASP A 273 4.33 -14.88 -2.68
CA ASP A 273 3.39 -14.10 -3.49
C ASP A 273 3.28 -12.64 -2.97
N ALA A 274 3.27 -12.45 -1.66
CA ALA A 274 3.27 -11.12 -1.05
C ALA A 274 4.57 -10.37 -1.36
N THR A 275 5.71 -11.02 -1.22
CA THR A 275 7.03 -10.48 -1.55
C THR A 275 7.10 -10.08 -3.03
N ALA A 276 6.65 -10.96 -3.95
CA ALA A 276 6.63 -10.66 -5.38
C ALA A 276 5.80 -9.40 -5.69
N ARG A 277 4.64 -9.23 -5.05
CA ARG A 277 3.82 -8.02 -5.22
C ARG A 277 4.48 -6.78 -4.63
N THR A 278 5.16 -6.91 -3.48
CA THR A 278 5.90 -5.80 -2.86
C THR A 278 7.01 -5.32 -3.80
N ILE A 279 7.86 -6.24 -4.27
CA ILE A 279 8.97 -5.93 -5.18
C ILE A 279 8.44 -5.29 -6.48
N GLU A 280 7.37 -5.82 -7.05
CA GLU A 280 6.74 -5.25 -8.23
C GLU A 280 6.20 -3.83 -7.94
N GLY A 281 5.63 -3.61 -6.75
CA GLY A 281 5.20 -2.28 -6.28
C GLY A 281 6.34 -1.27 -6.20
N LEU A 282 7.51 -1.69 -5.68
CA LEU A 282 8.71 -0.86 -5.62
C LEU A 282 9.22 -0.51 -7.03
N ARG A 283 9.29 -1.49 -7.94
CA ARG A 283 9.68 -1.30 -9.34
C ARG A 283 8.77 -0.30 -10.06
N ARG A 284 7.45 -0.40 -9.85
CA ARG A 284 6.48 0.58 -10.38
C ARG A 284 6.65 1.97 -9.77
N THR A 285 7.02 2.03 -8.49
CA THR A 285 7.27 3.31 -7.83
C THR A 285 8.52 3.97 -8.40
N ILE A 286 9.60 3.23 -8.63
CA ILE A 286 10.81 3.73 -9.30
C ILE A 286 10.44 4.29 -10.68
N ASN A 287 9.70 3.53 -11.51
CA ASN A 287 9.24 3.98 -12.81
C ASN A 287 8.46 5.32 -12.76
N ALA A 288 7.64 5.52 -11.72
CA ALA A 288 6.83 6.73 -11.58
C ALA A 288 7.65 7.95 -11.12
N VAL A 289 8.75 7.70 -10.41
CA VAL A 289 9.54 8.74 -9.71
C VAL A 289 10.72 9.21 -10.55
N GLU A 290 11.37 8.32 -11.29
CA GLU A 290 12.53 8.67 -12.11
C GLU A 290 12.14 9.69 -13.21
N PRO A 291 13.01 10.70 -13.49
CA PRO A 291 12.83 11.58 -14.63
C PRO A 291 12.90 10.77 -15.93
N HIS A 292 11.91 10.93 -16.78
CA HIS A 292 11.86 10.15 -18.02
C HIS A 292 11.10 10.84 -19.14
N TRP A 293 11.34 10.39 -20.35
CA TRP A 293 10.50 10.63 -21.51
C TRP A 293 9.50 9.49 -21.67
N THR A 294 8.28 9.82 -22.06
CA THR A 294 7.27 8.84 -22.45
C THR A 294 6.73 9.21 -23.81
N ALA A 295 6.75 8.27 -24.73
CA ALA A 295 6.10 8.43 -26.04
C ALA A 295 4.78 7.67 -26.02
N TYR A 296 3.73 8.30 -26.51
CA TYR A 296 2.40 7.75 -26.58
C TYR A 296 1.85 7.88 -28.00
N GLY A 297 1.45 6.76 -28.59
CA GLY A 297 0.83 6.73 -29.91
C GLY A 297 -0.54 6.06 -29.84
N TYR A 298 -1.50 6.58 -30.58
CA TYR A 298 -2.79 5.95 -30.70
C TYR A 298 -3.38 6.07 -32.11
N THR A 299 -4.18 5.06 -32.46
CA THR A 299 -5.00 5.07 -33.67
C THR A 299 -6.37 4.53 -33.29
N ASN A 300 -7.41 5.28 -33.58
CA ASN A 300 -8.79 4.88 -33.39
C ASN A 300 -9.48 4.83 -34.73
N LEU A 301 -9.92 3.64 -35.14
CA LEU A 301 -10.58 3.39 -36.42
C LEU A 301 -12.01 2.96 -36.15
N CYS A 302 -12.96 3.67 -36.74
CA CYS A 302 -14.34 3.28 -36.79
C CYS A 302 -14.61 2.61 -38.15
N LEU A 303 -15.00 1.35 -38.12
CA LEU A 303 -15.12 0.54 -39.34
C LEU A 303 -16.55 0.44 -39.86
N THR A 304 -17.56 0.54 -39.00
CA THR A 304 -18.97 0.52 -39.36
C THR A 304 -19.80 1.46 -38.49
N GLY A 305 -20.89 1.98 -39.06
CA GLY A 305 -21.85 2.85 -38.38
C GLY A 305 -21.90 4.25 -38.98
N HIS A 306 -23.08 4.90 -38.99
CA HIS A 306 -23.25 6.29 -39.46
C HIS A 306 -22.35 7.30 -38.72
N TYR A 307 -21.91 6.95 -37.52
CA TYR A 307 -21.00 7.72 -36.72
C TYR A 307 -19.57 7.78 -37.28
N CYS A 308 -19.18 6.74 -38.03
CA CYS A 308 -17.85 6.62 -38.63
C CYS A 308 -17.63 7.59 -39.81
N ASP A 309 -18.71 7.99 -40.46
CA ASP A 309 -18.67 8.83 -41.68
C ASP A 309 -18.58 10.33 -41.35
N ARG A 310 -18.68 10.68 -40.06
CA ARG A 310 -18.64 12.08 -39.65
C ARG A 310 -17.21 12.63 -39.72
N ARG A 311 -17.02 13.60 -40.57
CA ARG A 311 -15.84 14.47 -40.53
C ARG A 311 -15.98 15.35 -39.32
N THR A 312 -15.22 15.06 -38.24
CA THR A 312 -15.03 16.02 -37.17
C THR A 312 -14.19 17.16 -37.73
N GLN A 313 -14.88 18.22 -38.18
CA GLN A 313 -14.17 19.44 -38.52
C GLN A 313 -13.62 20.06 -37.25
N ASN A 314 -12.29 20.15 -37.19
CA ASN A 314 -11.58 21.17 -36.44
C ASN A 314 -11.35 20.98 -34.96
N LEU A 315 -11.47 19.84 -34.35
CA LEU A 315 -10.79 19.70 -33.03
C LEU A 315 -10.54 18.27 -32.68
N GLU A 316 -9.31 18.17 -32.27
CA GLU A 316 -8.90 17.16 -31.43
C GLU A 316 -9.97 16.71 -30.48
N SER A 317 -10.22 15.48 -30.51
CA SER A 317 -10.61 14.87 -29.25
C SER A 317 -10.51 13.36 -29.36
N LEU A 318 -10.31 12.80 -28.22
CA LEU A 318 -10.72 11.44 -27.87
C LEU A 318 -12.18 11.12 -28.34
N ILE A 319 -12.89 12.12 -28.81
CA ILE A 319 -14.24 12.11 -29.36
C ILE A 319 -14.23 11.70 -30.82
N SER A 320 -13.16 11.94 -31.57
CA SER A 320 -13.08 11.53 -32.98
C SER A 320 -12.96 10.02 -33.09
N THR A 321 -13.80 9.44 -33.94
CA THR A 321 -13.84 8.02 -34.19
C THR A 321 -12.80 7.53 -35.19
N ASN A 322 -12.26 8.43 -36.02
CA ASN A 322 -11.23 8.11 -37.01
C ASN A 322 -10.06 9.08 -36.81
N GLN A 323 -9.23 8.83 -35.82
CA GLN A 323 -8.15 9.71 -35.42
C GLN A 323 -6.91 8.92 -35.00
N GLY A 324 -5.76 9.45 -35.38
CA GLY A 324 -4.46 9.04 -34.83
C GLY A 324 -3.74 10.21 -34.20
N GLY A 325 -2.81 9.92 -33.30
CA GLY A 325 -2.01 10.91 -32.64
C GLY A 325 -0.75 10.33 -32.04
N LEU A 326 0.22 11.20 -31.86
CA LEU A 326 1.47 10.95 -31.16
C LEU A 326 1.65 12.03 -30.10
N GLU A 327 2.11 11.66 -28.93
CA GLU A 327 2.43 12.56 -27.84
C GLU A 327 3.77 12.15 -27.21
N LEU A 328 4.58 13.13 -26.91
CA LEU A 328 5.85 12.99 -26.20
C LEU A 328 5.75 13.78 -24.90
N ASP A 329 5.84 13.12 -23.79
CA ASP A 329 5.82 13.71 -22.45
C ASP A 329 7.23 13.70 -21.86
N TYR A 330 7.57 14.74 -21.12
CA TYR A 330 8.81 14.81 -20.34
C TYR A 330 8.49 15.10 -18.87
N GLN A 331 8.94 14.22 -17.99
CA GLN A 331 8.91 14.40 -16.54
C GLN A 331 10.26 14.92 -16.07
N PRO A 332 10.38 16.22 -15.70
CA PRO A 332 11.66 16.78 -15.31
C PRO A 332 12.12 16.28 -13.93
N PRO A 333 13.44 16.26 -13.65
CA PRO A 333 13.95 16.00 -12.31
C PRO A 333 13.42 17.04 -11.30
N SER A 334 13.40 16.69 -10.05
CA SER A 334 13.03 17.52 -8.88
C SER A 334 11.56 17.96 -8.81
N ILE A 335 10.97 18.44 -9.91
CA ILE A 335 9.57 18.92 -9.93
C ILE A 335 8.62 17.97 -10.65
N GLY A 336 9.15 17.01 -11.40
CA GLY A 336 8.33 16.06 -12.17
C GLY A 336 7.53 15.12 -11.29
N TYR A 337 8.07 14.76 -10.13
CA TYR A 337 7.37 13.97 -9.11
C TYR A 337 7.66 14.51 -7.72
N VAL A 338 6.62 14.89 -6.99
CA VAL A 338 6.72 15.33 -5.59
C VAL A 338 5.55 14.76 -4.80
N ASP A 339 5.80 13.80 -3.93
CA ASP A 339 4.80 13.19 -3.04
C ASP A 339 3.50 12.78 -3.76
N GLY A 340 3.63 12.05 -4.87
CA GLY A 340 2.48 11.57 -5.66
C GLY A 340 1.83 12.62 -6.56
N ARG A 341 2.30 13.86 -6.54
CA ARG A 341 1.95 14.91 -7.50
C ARG A 341 2.90 14.83 -8.68
N ILE A 342 2.39 14.99 -9.90
CA ILE A 342 3.18 14.81 -11.11
C ILE A 342 3.04 16.04 -11.98
N PHE A 343 4.19 16.54 -12.48
CA PHE A 343 4.27 17.61 -13.44
C PHE A 343 5.02 17.11 -14.69
N GLN A 344 4.47 17.37 -15.87
CA GLN A 344 5.09 17.00 -17.14
C GLN A 344 4.88 18.11 -18.16
N GLY A 345 5.90 18.35 -18.99
CA GLY A 345 5.76 19.05 -20.25
C GLY A 345 5.40 18.06 -21.36
N PHE A 346 4.64 18.49 -22.35
CA PHE A 346 4.34 17.62 -23.50
C PHE A 346 4.35 18.38 -24.83
N ALA A 347 4.58 17.58 -25.88
CA ALA A 347 4.34 17.98 -27.26
C ALA A 347 3.56 16.88 -27.96
N ARG A 348 2.56 17.25 -28.76
CA ARG A 348 1.73 16.26 -29.46
C ARG A 348 1.35 16.70 -30.88
N THR A 349 1.01 15.71 -31.68
CA THR A 349 0.34 15.91 -32.97
C THR A 349 -0.80 14.90 -33.10
N PHE A 350 -1.86 15.31 -33.76
CA PHE A 350 -2.99 14.46 -34.05
C PHE A 350 -3.63 14.83 -35.40
N PHE A 351 -4.30 13.86 -35.98
CA PHE A 351 -4.85 13.96 -37.33
C PHE A 351 -6.03 13.01 -37.49
N SER A 352 -6.91 13.31 -38.43
CA SER A 352 -8.03 12.45 -38.78
C SER A 352 -7.67 11.53 -39.96
N TYR A 353 -8.28 10.37 -40.00
CA TYR A 353 -8.26 9.48 -41.16
C TYR A 353 -9.45 9.77 -42.09
N ALA A 354 -9.29 9.52 -43.38
CA ALA A 354 -10.42 9.51 -44.29
C ALA A 354 -11.39 8.36 -43.91
N PRO A 355 -12.70 8.58 -43.92
CA PRO A 355 -13.70 7.56 -43.56
C PRO A 355 -13.45 6.22 -44.26
N GLY A 356 -13.48 5.13 -43.48
CA GLY A 356 -13.25 3.78 -43.95
C GLY A 356 -11.84 3.46 -44.42
N THR A 357 -10.88 4.30 -44.14
CA THR A 357 -9.46 4.13 -44.54
C THR A 357 -8.53 4.39 -43.38
N ILE A 358 -7.25 4.04 -43.55
CA ILE A 358 -6.14 4.39 -42.66
C ILE A 358 -5.29 5.52 -43.28
N ASN A 359 -5.78 6.24 -44.28
CA ASN A 359 -5.04 7.32 -44.92
C ASN A 359 -5.19 8.63 -44.12
N PRO A 360 -4.10 9.17 -43.55
CA PRO A 360 -4.14 10.44 -42.81
C PRO A 360 -4.53 11.58 -43.76
N GLN A 361 -5.46 12.42 -43.29
CA GLN A 361 -5.85 13.63 -44.03
C GLN A 361 -4.88 14.78 -43.66
N GLY A 362 -4.01 15.20 -44.60
CA GLY A 362 -3.01 16.23 -44.38
C GLY A 362 -3.62 17.54 -43.87
N ASP A 363 -4.80 17.91 -44.34
CA ASP A 363 -5.49 19.14 -43.91
C ASP A 363 -5.96 19.10 -42.43
N SER A 364 -5.99 17.94 -41.79
CA SER A 364 -6.43 17.78 -40.41
C SER A 364 -5.31 17.79 -39.37
N PHE A 365 -4.06 17.89 -39.79
CA PHE A 365 -2.92 17.86 -38.87
C PHE A 365 -2.93 19.05 -37.91
N GLN A 366 -2.94 18.73 -36.61
CA GLN A 366 -2.93 19.70 -35.51
C GLN A 366 -1.76 19.38 -34.59
N GLY A 367 -0.99 20.37 -34.20
CA GLY A 367 0.03 20.29 -33.16
C GLY A 367 -0.48 20.81 -31.82
N GLY A 368 0.20 20.46 -30.75
CA GLY A 368 -0.01 21.01 -29.42
C GLY A 368 1.27 20.95 -28.59
N VAL A 369 1.50 21.96 -27.78
CA VAL A 369 2.54 21.98 -26.75
C VAL A 369 1.94 22.48 -25.44
N GLY A 370 2.30 21.86 -24.33
CA GLY A 370 1.65 22.20 -23.08
C GLY A 370 2.23 21.53 -21.86
N ILE A 371 1.46 21.58 -20.78
CA ILE A 371 1.82 20.99 -19.50
C ILE A 371 0.67 20.11 -19.00
N HIS A 372 1.03 19.08 -18.27
CA HIS A 372 0.16 18.25 -17.46
C HIS A 372 0.53 18.40 -15.99
N TYR A 373 -0.47 18.55 -15.15
CA TYR A 373 -0.29 18.59 -13.70
C TYR A 373 -1.32 17.74 -12.98
N LYS A 374 -0.84 16.77 -12.20
CA LYS A 374 -1.63 15.96 -11.28
C LYS A 374 -1.46 16.52 -9.87
N PRO A 375 -2.41 17.34 -9.35
CA PRO A 375 -2.26 18.02 -8.07
C PRO A 375 -2.51 17.11 -6.85
N LEU A 376 -3.23 16.00 -7.02
CA LEU A 376 -3.67 15.15 -5.92
C LEU A 376 -2.89 13.84 -5.88
N ARG A 377 -2.35 13.52 -4.71
CA ARG A 377 -1.60 12.30 -4.47
C ARG A 377 -2.44 11.04 -4.75
N ASP A 378 -3.61 10.97 -4.13
CA ASP A 378 -4.44 9.76 -4.06
C ASP A 378 -5.44 9.63 -5.22
N TYR A 379 -5.61 10.67 -6.02
CA TYR A 379 -6.55 10.70 -7.13
C TYR A 379 -5.84 11.04 -8.44
N ASN A 380 -6.21 10.34 -9.49
CA ASN A 380 -5.69 10.62 -10.83
C ASN A 380 -6.54 11.71 -11.52
N LEU A 381 -6.54 12.90 -10.93
CA LEU A 381 -7.05 14.13 -11.51
C LEU A 381 -5.88 14.84 -12.19
N VAL A 382 -6.01 15.14 -13.49
CA VAL A 382 -4.98 15.84 -14.28
C VAL A 382 -5.57 17.11 -14.84
N LEU A 383 -4.88 18.20 -14.61
CA LEU A 383 -5.11 19.51 -15.22
C LEU A 383 -4.11 19.68 -16.35
N SER A 384 -4.59 20.12 -17.52
CA SER A 384 -3.71 20.37 -18.66
C SER A 384 -4.00 21.72 -19.26
N GLY A 385 -2.94 22.37 -19.72
CA GLY A 385 -3.04 23.59 -20.51
C GLY A 385 -2.10 23.49 -21.71
N GLU A 386 -2.60 23.83 -22.90
CA GLU A 386 -1.81 23.72 -24.10
C GLU A 386 -2.06 24.84 -25.12
N ARG A 387 -1.07 25.05 -25.94
CA ARG A 387 -1.18 25.84 -27.16
C ARG A 387 -1.37 24.92 -28.36
N LEU A 388 -2.52 24.99 -28.98
CA LEU A 388 -2.80 24.33 -30.24
C LEU A 388 -2.12 25.10 -31.38
N ILE A 389 -1.46 24.37 -32.28
CA ILE A 389 -0.67 24.89 -33.37
C ILE A 389 -1.23 24.33 -34.68
N LYS A 390 -1.63 25.21 -35.57
CA LYS A 390 -2.16 24.82 -36.86
C LYS A 390 -1.06 24.31 -37.80
N PHE A 391 -1.19 23.10 -38.31
CA PHE A 391 -0.37 22.54 -39.37
C PHE A 391 -1.17 22.32 -40.65
N GLY A 392 -2.34 21.71 -40.57
CA GLY A 392 -3.24 21.48 -41.70
C GLY A 392 -4.20 22.65 -41.96
N ALA A 393 -4.80 22.70 -43.13
CA ALA A 393 -5.72 23.77 -43.54
C ALA A 393 -6.95 23.87 -42.61
N ASN A 394 -7.45 22.73 -42.11
CA ASN A 394 -8.59 22.65 -41.23
C ASN A 394 -8.25 22.75 -39.72
N ALA A 395 -6.97 22.83 -39.39
CA ALA A 395 -6.50 22.97 -38.01
C ALA A 395 -6.59 24.43 -37.53
N VAL A 396 -6.52 24.66 -36.25
CA VAL A 396 -6.66 26.00 -35.64
C VAL A 396 -5.52 26.32 -34.68
N ASN A 397 -5.22 27.62 -34.56
CA ASN A 397 -4.37 28.14 -33.49
C ASN A 397 -5.28 28.53 -32.31
N ASN A 398 -5.17 27.85 -31.17
CA ASN A 398 -6.00 28.15 -30.01
C ASN A 398 -5.25 27.85 -28.70
N TRP A 399 -5.83 28.21 -27.59
CA TRP A 399 -5.46 27.72 -26.26
C TRP A 399 -6.52 26.75 -25.79
N GLU A 400 -6.11 25.62 -25.25
CA GLU A 400 -7.02 24.64 -24.67
C GLU A 400 -6.67 24.40 -23.20
N GLY A 401 -7.70 24.40 -22.36
CA GLY A 401 -7.63 23.91 -20.99
C GLY A 401 -8.39 22.59 -20.86
N ARG A 402 -7.87 21.67 -20.06
CA ARG A 402 -8.46 20.33 -19.89
C ARG A 402 -8.40 19.87 -18.46
N ILE A 403 -9.46 19.22 -18.02
CA ILE A 403 -9.56 18.52 -16.74
C ILE A 403 -9.90 17.06 -17.05
N SER A 404 -9.06 16.13 -16.63
CA SER A 404 -9.32 14.70 -16.79
C SER A 404 -9.19 13.95 -15.48
N PHE A 405 -10.06 12.99 -15.28
CA PHE A 405 -10.05 12.09 -14.13
C PHE A 405 -10.07 10.66 -14.61
N SER A 406 -9.27 9.80 -13.99
CA SER A 406 -9.33 8.37 -14.27
C SER A 406 -9.15 7.54 -13.01
N THR A 407 -9.79 6.36 -13.02
CA THR A 407 -9.53 5.27 -12.08
C THR A 407 -9.55 3.96 -12.83
N SER A 408 -8.66 3.05 -12.50
CA SER A 408 -8.57 1.74 -13.15
C SER A 408 -8.20 0.65 -12.14
N GLY A 409 -8.44 -0.61 -12.49
CA GLY A 409 -7.99 -1.76 -11.75
C GLY A 409 -7.90 -2.97 -12.68
N GLY A 410 -6.89 -3.83 -12.48
CA GLY A 410 -6.62 -4.98 -13.35
C GLY A 410 -6.09 -4.58 -14.74
N TYR A 411 -5.65 -3.34 -14.92
CA TYR A 411 -5.02 -2.86 -16.15
C TYR A 411 -3.56 -3.33 -16.25
N GLU A 412 -2.88 -3.38 -15.13
CA GLU A 412 -1.49 -3.82 -15.03
C GLU A 412 -1.40 -5.34 -14.87
N ILE A 413 -0.27 -5.93 -15.24
CA ILE A 413 0.00 -7.35 -15.00
C ILE A 413 0.39 -7.53 -13.53
N ASP A 414 -0.40 -8.30 -12.79
CA ASP A 414 0.00 -8.80 -11.46
C ASP A 414 1.03 -9.92 -11.66
N PRO A 415 2.19 -9.92 -10.98
CA PRO A 415 3.21 -10.96 -11.13
C PRO A 415 2.72 -12.35 -10.71
N VAL A 416 1.71 -12.42 -9.85
CA VAL A 416 1.23 -13.65 -9.23
C VAL A 416 -0.17 -14.05 -9.74
N ALA A 417 -1.10 -13.09 -9.83
CA ALA A 417 -2.48 -13.41 -10.18
C ALA A 417 -2.65 -13.67 -11.68
N SER A 418 -3.19 -14.83 -12.03
CA SER A 418 -3.58 -15.18 -13.41
C SER A 418 -4.90 -14.52 -13.84
N GLN A 419 -5.72 -14.09 -12.89
CA GLN A 419 -7.02 -13.47 -13.12
C GLN A 419 -7.27 -12.34 -12.11
N SER A 420 -7.87 -11.23 -12.57
CA SER A 420 -8.27 -10.11 -11.74
C SER A 420 -9.49 -9.39 -12.33
N TRP A 421 -10.13 -8.54 -11.52
CA TRP A 421 -11.17 -7.66 -12.06
C TRP A 421 -10.56 -6.57 -12.93
N TYR A 422 -11.09 -6.39 -14.16
CA TYR A 422 -10.77 -5.28 -15.05
C TYR A 422 -11.84 -4.21 -14.93
N ARG A 423 -11.43 -3.02 -14.55
CA ARG A 423 -12.31 -1.85 -14.49
C ARG A 423 -11.55 -0.60 -14.94
N LEU A 424 -12.23 0.29 -15.61
CA LEU A 424 -11.72 1.59 -15.99
C LEU A 424 -12.89 2.59 -15.96
N LEU A 425 -12.64 3.75 -15.41
CA LEU A 425 -13.45 4.95 -15.61
C LEU A 425 -12.51 6.07 -16.02
N TYR A 426 -12.77 6.69 -17.16
CA TYR A 426 -12.08 7.88 -17.63
C TYR A 426 -13.11 8.95 -17.94
N VAL A 427 -12.90 10.15 -17.44
CA VAL A 427 -13.74 11.32 -17.69
C VAL A 427 -12.84 12.47 -18.10
N ASP A 428 -13.21 13.20 -19.13
CA ASP A 428 -12.45 14.29 -19.71
C ASP A 428 -13.37 15.46 -20.08
N LEU A 429 -12.94 16.65 -19.75
CA LEU A 429 -13.57 17.92 -20.11
C LEU A 429 -12.50 18.86 -20.62
N ALA A 430 -12.64 19.32 -21.85
CA ALA A 430 -11.74 20.27 -22.47
C ALA A 430 -12.49 21.49 -23.00
N GLY A 431 -11.83 22.63 -23.02
CA GLY A 431 -12.42 23.87 -23.54
C GLY A 431 -11.38 24.77 -24.20
N THR A 432 -11.77 25.41 -25.31
CA THR A 432 -10.91 26.35 -26.04
C THR A 432 -11.19 27.79 -25.63
N ALA A 433 -10.12 28.57 -25.49
CA ALA A 433 -10.19 29.95 -25.01
C ALA A 433 -10.47 30.98 -26.11
N GLN A 434 -10.12 30.68 -27.37
CA GLN A 434 -10.29 31.58 -28.50
C GLN A 434 -11.38 31.08 -29.47
N SER A 435 -11.89 31.95 -30.34
CA SER A 435 -12.82 31.52 -31.38
C SER A 435 -12.12 30.64 -32.43
N PRO A 436 -12.73 29.51 -32.81
CA PRO A 436 -14.02 29.02 -32.36
C PRO A 436 -13.99 28.47 -30.94
N HIS A 437 -14.92 28.93 -30.10
CA HIS A 437 -15.08 28.36 -28.75
C HIS A 437 -15.76 27.00 -28.83
N GLN A 438 -15.14 26.02 -28.20
CA GLN A 438 -15.69 24.67 -28.06
C GLN A 438 -15.52 24.15 -26.64
N VAL A 439 -16.45 23.36 -26.19
CA VAL A 439 -16.33 22.55 -24.98
C VAL A 439 -16.56 21.11 -25.38
N LEU A 440 -15.66 20.25 -24.98
CA LEU A 440 -15.65 18.83 -25.27
C LEU A 440 -15.80 18.05 -23.97
N SER A 441 -16.66 17.06 -23.96
CA SER A 441 -16.80 16.14 -22.85
C SER A 441 -16.71 14.69 -23.33
N TYR A 442 -16.01 13.87 -22.56
CA TYR A 442 -15.86 12.46 -22.83
C TYR A 442 -15.91 11.65 -21.55
N ALA A 443 -16.63 10.54 -21.58
CA ALA A 443 -16.58 9.55 -20.52
C ALA A 443 -16.51 8.14 -21.11
N ASP A 444 -15.65 7.28 -20.56
CA ASP A 444 -15.47 5.88 -20.95
C ASP A 444 -15.44 5.03 -19.67
N GLY A 445 -16.48 4.24 -19.47
CA GLY A 445 -16.58 3.27 -18.39
C GLY A 445 -16.45 1.85 -18.92
N ARG A 446 -15.58 1.04 -18.32
CA ARG A 446 -15.37 -0.37 -18.69
C ARG A 446 -15.39 -1.23 -17.44
N TRP A 447 -15.98 -2.43 -17.58
CA TRP A 447 -16.01 -3.41 -16.52
C TRP A 447 -15.94 -4.83 -17.08
N GLY A 448 -15.07 -5.67 -16.53
CA GLY A 448 -14.83 -7.02 -17.02
C GLY A 448 -13.84 -7.79 -16.18
N LEU A 449 -13.22 -8.79 -16.80
CA LEU A 449 -12.19 -9.62 -16.17
C LEU A 449 -10.90 -9.49 -16.95
N ASN A 450 -9.79 -9.54 -16.24
CA ASN A 450 -8.46 -9.60 -16.81
C ASN A 450 -7.90 -11.01 -16.64
N PHE A 451 -7.37 -11.59 -17.72
CA PHE A 451 -6.72 -12.89 -17.76
C PHE A 451 -5.30 -12.71 -18.26
N LYS A 452 -4.34 -13.07 -17.43
CA LYS A 452 -2.94 -13.19 -17.81
C LYS A 452 -2.73 -14.58 -18.45
N PHE A 453 -2.39 -14.63 -19.72
CA PHE A 453 -2.19 -15.89 -20.44
C PHE A 453 -0.72 -16.14 -20.80
N ALA A 454 0.15 -15.16 -20.61
CA ALA A 454 1.58 -15.27 -20.67
C ALA A 454 2.21 -14.25 -19.71
N ASP A 455 3.50 -14.38 -19.43
CA ASP A 455 4.19 -13.52 -18.45
C ASP A 455 4.03 -12.02 -18.73
N ARG A 456 3.95 -11.65 -20.00
CA ARG A 456 3.87 -10.26 -20.45
C ARG A 456 2.64 -9.97 -21.30
N MET A 457 1.64 -10.85 -21.28
CA MET A 457 0.45 -10.68 -22.09
C MET A 457 -0.84 -10.92 -21.30
N ALA A 458 -1.80 -10.04 -21.50
CA ALA A 458 -3.11 -10.13 -20.87
C ALA A 458 -4.24 -9.84 -21.86
N ILE A 459 -5.37 -10.49 -21.66
CA ILE A 459 -6.63 -10.21 -22.35
C ILE A 459 -7.70 -9.83 -21.33
N SER A 460 -8.44 -8.77 -21.61
CA SER A 460 -9.53 -8.32 -20.76
C SER A 460 -10.80 -8.13 -21.57
N PRO A 461 -11.68 -9.13 -21.68
CA PRO A 461 -13.04 -8.93 -22.17
C PRO A 461 -13.81 -8.02 -21.20
N PHE A 462 -14.59 -7.06 -21.74
CA PHE A 462 -15.34 -6.10 -20.94
C PHE A 462 -16.65 -5.68 -21.62
N VAL A 463 -17.57 -5.21 -20.79
CA VAL A 463 -18.69 -4.36 -21.22
C VAL A 463 -18.30 -2.90 -21.05
N TYR A 464 -18.84 -2.01 -21.89
CA TYR A 464 -18.50 -0.59 -21.79
C TYR A 464 -19.69 0.32 -22.04
N GLY A 465 -19.53 1.56 -21.56
CA GLY A 465 -20.38 2.70 -21.90
C GLY A 465 -19.51 3.91 -22.22
N ILE A 466 -19.80 4.59 -23.31
CA ILE A 466 -19.09 5.80 -23.72
C ILE A 466 -20.10 6.92 -23.91
N PHE A 467 -19.77 8.09 -23.37
CA PHE A 467 -20.46 9.34 -23.66
C PHE A 467 -19.50 10.30 -24.34
N ARG A 468 -19.98 11.02 -25.36
CA ARG A 468 -19.25 12.05 -26.08
C ARG A 468 -20.13 13.27 -26.24
N GLY A 469 -19.58 14.45 -25.96
CA GLY A 469 -20.25 15.72 -26.14
C GLY A 469 -19.32 16.77 -26.76
N ASN A 470 -19.81 17.46 -27.76
CA ASN A 470 -19.19 18.64 -28.32
C ASN A 470 -20.22 19.77 -28.26
N TYR A 471 -19.86 20.84 -27.59
CA TYR A 471 -20.72 22.02 -27.38
C TYR A 471 -20.02 23.23 -28.00
N GLY A 472 -20.55 23.72 -29.11
CA GLY A 472 -19.98 24.80 -29.90
C GLY A 472 -20.32 24.63 -31.38
N ILE A 473 -19.39 24.96 -32.27
CA ILE A 473 -19.60 24.78 -33.71
C ILE A 473 -19.71 23.29 -34.05
N GLY A 474 -20.81 22.89 -34.68
CA GLY A 474 -21.08 21.49 -34.95
C GLY A 474 -21.46 20.67 -33.71
N ALA A 475 -22.17 21.31 -32.77
CA ALA A 475 -22.57 20.69 -31.52
C ALA A 475 -23.24 19.34 -31.72
N ASN A 476 -22.74 18.33 -31.04
CA ASN A 476 -23.31 16.98 -31.04
C ASN A 476 -23.05 16.27 -29.72
N THR A 477 -23.95 15.37 -29.39
CA THR A 477 -23.81 14.47 -28.25
C THR A 477 -24.18 13.06 -28.67
N SER A 478 -23.45 12.08 -28.14
CA SER A 478 -23.75 10.66 -28.39
C SER A 478 -23.46 9.80 -27.18
N ALA A 479 -24.19 8.71 -27.05
CA ALA A 479 -23.97 7.69 -26.06
C ALA A 479 -23.94 6.31 -26.73
N GLU A 480 -22.96 5.50 -26.37
CA GLU A 480 -22.69 4.19 -26.93
C GLU A 480 -22.49 3.18 -25.82
N THR A 481 -23.00 1.98 -25.98
CA THR A 481 -22.74 0.85 -25.08
C THR A 481 -22.43 -0.41 -25.87
N GLY A 482 -21.70 -1.33 -25.29
CA GLY A 482 -21.32 -2.55 -26.02
C GLY A 482 -20.36 -3.45 -25.25
N ILE A 483 -19.74 -4.33 -26.01
CA ILE A 483 -18.73 -5.27 -25.56
C ILE A 483 -17.40 -5.00 -26.27
N GLY A 484 -16.31 -5.34 -25.62
CA GLY A 484 -14.98 -5.21 -26.19
C GLY A 484 -13.97 -6.11 -25.51
N ALA A 485 -12.77 -6.13 -26.03
CA ALA A 485 -11.64 -6.78 -25.41
C ALA A 485 -10.42 -5.87 -25.47
N SER A 486 -9.59 -5.90 -24.43
CA SER A 486 -8.28 -5.28 -24.40
C SER A 486 -7.23 -6.38 -24.44
N LEU A 487 -6.46 -6.45 -25.54
CA LEU A 487 -5.29 -7.33 -25.65
C LEU A 487 -4.06 -6.48 -25.42
N ARG A 488 -3.27 -6.81 -24.42
CA ARG A 488 -2.10 -6.05 -24.03
C ARG A 488 -0.85 -6.91 -24.06
N ALA A 489 0.19 -6.38 -24.66
CA ALA A 489 1.53 -6.93 -24.58
C ALA A 489 2.44 -5.89 -23.91
N PHE A 490 3.18 -6.32 -22.89
CA PHE A 490 4.06 -5.48 -22.09
C PHE A 490 5.51 -5.83 -22.37
N PHE A 491 6.40 -4.83 -22.37
CA PHE A 491 7.82 -5.02 -22.65
C PHE A 491 8.66 -3.97 -21.92
N TYR A 492 9.98 -4.01 -22.09
CA TYR A 492 10.98 -3.18 -21.41
C TYR A 492 10.89 -3.25 -19.89
N GLU A 493 11.23 -4.42 -19.40
CA GLU A 493 11.36 -4.72 -17.98
C GLU A 493 12.82 -4.99 -17.66
N ASP A 494 13.31 -4.44 -16.56
CA ASP A 494 14.63 -4.77 -16.01
C ASP A 494 14.54 -5.09 -14.51
N LYS A 495 15.70 -5.20 -13.86
CA LYS A 495 15.76 -5.54 -12.42
C LYS A 495 15.00 -4.55 -11.55
N TYR A 496 15.05 -3.26 -11.85
CA TYR A 496 14.51 -2.17 -11.03
C TYR A 496 13.24 -1.56 -11.59
N HIS A 497 12.90 -1.86 -12.83
CA HIS A 497 11.74 -1.29 -13.50
C HIS A 497 10.72 -2.36 -13.83
N ALA A 498 9.47 -2.12 -13.44
CA ALA A 498 8.32 -2.89 -13.90
C ALA A 498 8.08 -2.65 -15.39
N PRO A 499 7.40 -3.55 -16.12
CA PRO A 499 7.06 -3.31 -17.51
C PRO A 499 6.37 -1.95 -17.69
N GLN A 500 7.01 -1.03 -18.43
CA GLN A 500 6.52 0.34 -18.63
C GLN A 500 5.78 0.46 -19.94
N ASP A 501 6.33 -0.17 -20.96
CA ASP A 501 5.89 -0.06 -22.32
C ASP A 501 4.86 -1.11 -22.61
N ALA A 502 3.87 -0.75 -23.41
CA ALA A 502 2.80 -1.65 -23.78
C ALA A 502 2.21 -1.30 -25.14
N VAL A 503 1.84 -2.33 -25.87
CA VAL A 503 0.92 -2.20 -27.00
C VAL A 503 -0.42 -2.80 -26.61
N GLU A 504 -1.49 -2.06 -26.82
CA GLU A 504 -2.85 -2.46 -26.55
C GLU A 504 -3.69 -2.42 -27.82
N LEU A 505 -4.39 -3.51 -28.11
CA LEU A 505 -5.39 -3.62 -29.16
C LEU A 505 -6.78 -3.70 -28.51
N LEU A 506 -7.68 -2.81 -28.91
CA LEU A 506 -9.03 -2.64 -28.34
C LEU A 506 -10.11 -2.75 -29.41
N PRO A 507 -10.50 -3.96 -29.87
CA PRO A 507 -11.72 -4.14 -30.65
C PRO A 507 -12.95 -3.91 -29.77
N ARG A 508 -13.94 -3.19 -30.31
CA ARG A 508 -15.23 -2.89 -29.68
C ARG A 508 -16.37 -3.09 -30.65
N LEU A 509 -17.41 -3.77 -30.18
CA LEU A 509 -18.71 -3.88 -30.87
C LEU A 509 -19.75 -3.22 -29.98
N GLY A 510 -20.33 -2.14 -30.46
CA GLY A 510 -21.26 -1.32 -29.71
C GLY A 510 -22.53 -1.01 -30.48
N TYR A 511 -23.43 -0.39 -29.71
CA TYR A 511 -24.65 0.19 -30.25
C TYR A 511 -24.76 1.63 -29.72
N THR A 512 -24.92 2.57 -30.65
CA THR A 512 -25.19 3.96 -30.30
C THR A 512 -26.63 4.05 -29.81
N VAL A 513 -26.82 4.18 -28.51
CA VAL A 513 -28.16 4.26 -27.89
C VAL A 513 -28.79 5.63 -28.04
N TYR A 514 -27.94 6.65 -28.19
CA TYR A 514 -28.37 8.03 -28.43
C TYR A 514 -27.34 8.75 -29.30
N ASP A 515 -27.84 9.54 -30.26
CA ASP A 515 -27.04 10.43 -31.10
C ASP A 515 -27.90 11.62 -31.50
N SER A 516 -27.45 12.84 -31.25
CA SER A 516 -28.18 14.07 -31.55
C SER A 516 -28.30 14.40 -33.04
N LEU A 517 -27.48 13.76 -33.89
CA LEU A 517 -27.39 14.06 -35.31
C LEU A 517 -27.70 12.86 -36.23
N ALA A 518 -27.84 11.65 -35.69
CA ALA A 518 -28.09 10.44 -36.48
C ALA A 518 -28.97 9.45 -35.74
N THR A 519 -29.51 8.49 -36.51
CA THR A 519 -30.23 7.35 -35.94
C THR A 519 -29.26 6.40 -35.21
N PRO A 520 -29.71 5.74 -34.14
CA PRO A 520 -28.94 4.71 -33.49
C PRO A 520 -28.47 3.63 -34.47
N SER A 521 -27.24 3.17 -34.34
CA SER A 521 -26.62 2.19 -35.24
C SER A 521 -25.61 1.31 -34.51
N VAL A 522 -25.34 0.14 -35.08
CA VAL A 522 -24.23 -0.71 -34.64
C VAL A 522 -22.93 -0.06 -35.05
N VAL A 523 -21.98 -0.05 -34.13
CA VAL A 523 -20.64 0.51 -34.29
C VAL A 523 -19.60 -0.58 -34.05
N PHE A 524 -18.69 -0.76 -35.00
CA PHE A 524 -17.49 -1.56 -34.80
C PHE A 524 -16.27 -0.68 -34.92
N SER A 525 -15.46 -0.65 -33.87
CA SER A 525 -14.25 0.15 -33.83
C SER A 525 -13.06 -0.66 -33.31
N ILE A 526 -11.87 -0.26 -33.75
CA ILE A 526 -10.59 -0.79 -33.26
C ILE A 526 -9.73 0.38 -32.84
N THR A 527 -9.24 0.34 -31.60
CA THR A 527 -8.23 1.28 -31.12
C THR A 527 -6.92 0.52 -30.90
N VAL A 528 -5.84 1.05 -31.42
CA VAL A 528 -4.47 0.61 -31.10
C VAL A 528 -3.82 1.71 -30.28
N VAL A 529 -3.21 1.33 -29.18
CA VAL A 529 -2.47 2.21 -28.29
C VAL A 529 -1.07 1.65 -28.15
N ALA A 530 -0.07 2.46 -28.34
CA ALA A 530 1.32 2.13 -28.06
C ALA A 530 1.89 3.16 -27.06
N ARG A 531 2.62 2.67 -26.10
CA ARG A 531 3.28 3.45 -25.09
C ARG A 531 4.72 2.97 -24.93
N PHE A 532 5.66 3.92 -24.93
CA PHE A 532 7.10 3.72 -24.83
C PHE A 532 7.72 4.66 -23.81
#